data_0ac30c826aad972b7d679c1d5d9fea47
#
_entry.id   0ac30c826aad972b7d679c1d5d9fea47
#
_cell.length_a   1.000
_cell.length_b   1.000
_cell.length_c   1.000
_cell.angle_alpha   90.00
_cell.angle_beta   90.00
_cell.angle_gamma   90.00
#
_symmetry.space_group_name_H-M   'P 1'
#
loop_
_entity.id
_entity.type
_entity.pdbx_description
1 polymer ?
#
loop_
_entity_poly.entity_id
_entity_poly.type
_entity_poly.pdbx_seq_one_letter_code
_entity_poly.pdbx_strand_id
1 'polypeptide(L)'
;MRLYKVCNKISLLLHALCSAAGYFLIEAISRHSFVEAWNYMTGKPLVFAYNAGLIFVTSLIAYLFRRRTFWRVLIAIFWLLLGIINGIILANRVTPFTGPDLHLLTDGMAILNKYLPAWGVIIALIVLGLFVLILLALLVRGPKYKRRVKFRYDLLMVVVAVAAFAGITQLALDKRVLSNYFGNIAFAYEDYGYPYCLAVTIFDTGISCPRDYSEKEIQRIEKTEDNLPATSESSKPNIIFLQLESFFDPTLVNYLKISEDPIPNFRKLMKEYTSGYYKVPSVGAGTANTEFESITGMSLHYFGPGEYPYKSILKETTCESAPYVLKNLGYTTHAVHN
;
A
#
# COMPACT_ATOMS: atom_id res chain seq x y z
N MET A 1 41.90 5.32 -17.49
CA MET A 1 42.02 6.58 -16.70
C MET A 1 41.12 7.71 -17.22
N ARG A 2 40.97 7.95 -18.54
CA ARG A 2 40.03 8.93 -19.12
C ARG A 2 38.55 8.65 -18.78
N LEU A 3 38.07 7.41 -18.96
CA LEU A 3 36.68 6.98 -18.68
C LEU A 3 36.29 7.28 -17.24
N TYR A 4 37.14 6.96 -16.26
CA TYR A 4 36.89 7.23 -14.85
C TYR A 4 36.75 8.73 -14.51
N LYS A 5 37.53 9.61 -15.19
CA LYS A 5 37.41 11.05 -15.03
C LYS A 5 36.10 11.59 -15.60
N VAL A 6 35.66 11.06 -16.76
CA VAL A 6 34.38 11.42 -17.37
C VAL A 6 33.22 10.93 -16.50
N CYS A 7 33.22 9.67 -16.07
CA CYS A 7 32.18 9.13 -15.18
C CYS A 7 32.06 9.92 -13.87
N ASN A 8 33.17 10.44 -13.32
CA ASN A 8 33.11 11.30 -12.15
C ASN A 8 32.49 12.68 -12.41
N LYS A 9 32.68 13.27 -13.60
CA LYS A 9 32.08 14.55 -13.96
C LYS A 9 30.54 14.43 -14.14
N ILE A 10 30.08 13.34 -14.74
CA ILE A 10 28.66 13.08 -15.00
C ILE A 10 28.03 12.12 -13.97
N SER A 11 28.66 12.00 -12.80
CA SER A 11 28.28 11.01 -11.77
C SER A 11 26.81 11.13 -11.34
N LEU A 12 26.26 12.34 -11.21
CA LEU A 12 24.86 12.58 -10.87
C LEU A 12 23.93 12.16 -12.00
N LEU A 13 24.28 12.49 -13.24
CA LEU A 13 23.50 12.09 -14.41
C LEU A 13 23.46 10.57 -14.57
N LEU A 14 24.60 9.90 -14.46
CA LEU A 14 24.66 8.44 -14.47
C LEU A 14 23.82 7.83 -13.33
N HIS A 15 23.82 8.45 -12.19
CA HIS A 15 23.05 8.01 -11.05
C HIS A 15 21.54 8.14 -11.29
N ALA A 16 21.10 9.27 -11.88
CA ALA A 16 19.71 9.47 -12.30
C ALA A 16 19.28 8.46 -13.36
N LEU A 17 20.13 8.21 -14.37
CA LEU A 17 19.86 7.20 -15.40
C LEU A 17 19.78 5.77 -14.82
N CYS A 18 20.66 5.40 -13.88
CA CYS A 18 20.59 4.13 -13.18
C CYS A 18 19.31 3.99 -12.34
N SER A 19 18.86 5.08 -11.70
CA SER A 19 17.61 5.09 -10.94
C SER A 19 16.39 4.94 -11.85
N ALA A 20 16.40 5.60 -13.01
CA ALA A 20 15.34 5.44 -14.01
C ALA A 20 15.30 4.03 -14.60
N ALA A 21 16.47 3.45 -14.92
CA ALA A 21 16.56 2.07 -15.41
C ALA A 21 16.13 1.06 -14.32
N GLY A 22 16.54 1.28 -13.06
CA GLY A 22 16.12 0.45 -11.92
C GLY A 22 14.61 0.53 -11.70
N TYR A 23 14.02 1.72 -11.79
CA TYR A 23 12.58 1.89 -11.68
C TYR A 23 11.84 1.19 -12.83
N PHE A 24 12.33 1.33 -14.06
CA PHE A 24 11.76 0.61 -15.21
C PHE A 24 11.74 -0.91 -14.98
N LEU A 25 12.81 -1.49 -14.44
CA LEU A 25 12.86 -2.90 -14.08
C LEU A 25 11.84 -3.27 -13.01
N ILE A 26 11.67 -2.43 -11.99
CA ILE A 26 10.65 -2.62 -10.93
C ILE A 26 9.25 -2.66 -11.54
N GLU A 27 8.93 -1.72 -12.44
CA GLU A 27 7.63 -1.71 -13.12
C GLU A 27 7.45 -2.92 -14.04
N ALA A 28 8.49 -3.35 -14.77
CA ALA A 28 8.42 -4.52 -15.60
C ALA A 28 8.16 -5.81 -14.80
N ILE A 29 8.76 -5.93 -13.62
CA ILE A 29 8.53 -7.03 -12.70
C ILE A 29 7.10 -6.96 -12.12
N SER A 30 6.66 -5.79 -11.67
CA SER A 30 5.33 -5.59 -11.08
C SER A 30 4.21 -5.84 -12.08
N ARG A 31 4.39 -5.47 -13.34
CA ARG A 31 3.41 -5.66 -14.44
C ARG A 31 3.59 -7.00 -15.17
N HIS A 32 4.59 -7.79 -14.79
CA HIS A 32 4.96 -9.05 -15.48
C HIS A 32 5.19 -8.90 -16.99
N SER A 33 5.49 -7.66 -17.46
CA SER A 33 5.61 -7.33 -18.88
C SER A 33 6.51 -6.11 -19.10
N PHE A 34 7.55 -6.28 -19.93
CA PHE A 34 8.38 -5.17 -20.38
C PHE A 34 7.62 -4.20 -21.29
N VAL A 35 6.67 -4.72 -22.07
CA VAL A 35 5.86 -3.91 -22.99
C VAL A 35 4.93 -2.99 -22.19
N GLU A 36 4.27 -3.52 -21.17
CA GLU A 36 3.40 -2.71 -20.30
C GLU A 36 4.17 -1.67 -19.50
N ALA A 37 5.37 -2.01 -19.00
CA ALA A 37 6.25 -1.04 -18.36
C ALA A 37 6.68 0.09 -19.31
N TRP A 38 6.93 -0.23 -20.57
CA TRP A 38 7.23 0.75 -21.60
C TRP A 38 6.02 1.65 -21.91
N ASN A 39 4.85 1.06 -22.08
CA ASN A 39 3.60 1.79 -22.29
C ASN A 39 3.27 2.72 -21.10
N TYR A 40 3.50 2.25 -19.88
CA TYR A 40 3.36 3.08 -18.68
C TYR A 40 4.35 4.25 -18.68
N MET A 41 5.62 3.98 -18.95
CA MET A 41 6.66 5.03 -18.99
C MET A 41 6.34 6.11 -20.03
N THR A 42 5.88 5.71 -21.22
CA THR A 42 5.56 6.63 -22.31
C THR A 42 4.21 7.31 -22.16
N GLY A 43 3.22 6.62 -21.60
CA GLY A 43 1.87 7.14 -21.34
C GLY A 43 1.79 8.08 -20.13
N LYS A 44 2.62 7.86 -19.10
CA LYS A 44 2.65 8.65 -17.86
C LYS A 44 4.06 9.15 -17.51
N PRO A 45 4.73 9.92 -18.39
CA PRO A 45 6.15 10.23 -18.23
C PRO A 45 6.46 11.05 -16.98
N LEU A 46 5.56 11.92 -16.52
CA LEU A 46 5.75 12.71 -15.30
C LEU A 46 5.72 11.83 -14.05
N VAL A 47 4.80 10.88 -13.99
CA VAL A 47 4.69 9.92 -12.88
C VAL A 47 5.90 8.99 -12.88
N PHE A 48 6.32 8.52 -14.05
CA PHE A 48 7.55 7.73 -14.20
C PHE A 48 8.78 8.50 -13.71
N ALA A 49 8.94 9.74 -14.16
CA ALA A 49 10.06 10.60 -13.74
C ALA A 49 10.05 10.86 -12.22
N TYR A 50 8.87 11.04 -11.63
CA TYR A 50 8.72 11.21 -10.19
C TYR A 50 9.20 9.98 -9.40
N ASN A 51 8.75 8.78 -9.78
CA ASN A 51 9.18 7.55 -9.11
C ASN A 51 10.68 7.26 -9.29
N ALA A 52 11.21 7.48 -10.48
CA ALA A 52 12.66 7.43 -10.73
C ALA A 52 13.42 8.46 -9.87
N GLY A 53 12.83 9.65 -9.70
CA GLY A 53 13.32 10.71 -8.81
C GLY A 53 13.31 10.30 -7.33
N LEU A 54 12.29 9.59 -6.87
CA LEU A 54 12.20 9.06 -5.51
C LEU A 54 13.38 8.09 -5.24
N ILE A 55 13.61 7.14 -6.16
CA ILE A 55 14.75 6.21 -6.06
C ILE A 55 16.08 6.96 -6.13
N PHE A 56 16.18 7.97 -6.99
CA PHE A 56 17.37 8.80 -7.10
C PHE A 56 17.68 9.55 -5.79
N VAL A 57 16.69 10.21 -5.20
CA VAL A 57 16.86 10.98 -3.96
C VAL A 57 17.26 10.08 -2.79
N THR A 58 16.62 8.90 -2.64
CA THR A 58 17.03 7.94 -1.61
C THR A 58 18.47 7.47 -1.81
N SER A 59 18.91 7.33 -3.03
CA SER A 59 20.27 6.90 -3.37
C SER A 59 21.35 7.97 -3.18
N LEU A 60 20.96 9.26 -3.01
CA LEU A 60 21.92 10.35 -2.68
C LEU A 60 22.58 10.16 -1.32
N ILE A 61 22.02 9.37 -0.41
CA ILE A 61 22.64 8.97 0.85
C ILE A 61 24.05 8.40 0.63
N ALA A 62 24.29 7.72 -0.51
CA ALA A 62 25.60 7.19 -0.87
C ALA A 62 26.73 8.25 -0.90
N TYR A 63 26.38 9.52 -1.10
CA TYR A 63 27.39 10.61 -1.14
C TYR A 63 27.94 10.96 0.25
N LEU A 64 27.25 10.63 1.31
CA LEU A 64 27.69 10.84 2.69
C LEU A 64 28.85 9.89 3.09
N PHE A 65 29.10 8.85 2.31
CA PHE A 65 30.03 7.79 2.64
C PHE A 65 31.21 7.70 1.67
N ARG A 66 32.35 7.19 2.17
CA ARG A 66 33.56 6.98 1.32
C ARG A 66 33.39 5.80 0.36
N ARG A 67 32.56 4.81 0.69
CA ARG A 67 32.28 3.62 -0.14
C ARG A 67 30.98 3.83 -0.92
N ARG A 68 30.94 4.83 -1.77
CA ARG A 68 29.74 5.25 -2.53
C ARG A 68 29.13 4.10 -3.36
N THR A 69 29.98 3.26 -3.96
CA THR A 69 29.52 2.12 -4.76
C THR A 69 28.76 1.10 -3.91
N PHE A 70 29.26 0.79 -2.71
CA PHE A 70 28.55 -0.12 -1.80
C PHE A 70 27.14 0.39 -1.47
N TRP A 71 27.04 1.66 -1.06
CA TRP A 71 25.74 2.25 -0.69
C TRP A 71 24.77 2.35 -1.87
N ARG A 72 25.27 2.67 -3.08
CA ARG A 72 24.45 2.68 -4.28
C ARG A 72 23.89 1.30 -4.61
N VAL A 73 24.72 0.26 -4.55
CA VAL A 73 24.30 -1.11 -4.80
C VAL A 73 23.35 -1.59 -3.72
N LEU A 74 23.60 -1.26 -2.46
CA LEU A 74 22.70 -1.59 -1.35
C LEU A 74 21.29 -1.01 -1.56
N ILE A 75 21.20 0.27 -1.90
CA ILE A 75 19.92 0.95 -2.14
C ILE A 75 19.23 0.41 -3.40
N ALA A 76 20.01 0.14 -4.46
CA ALA A 76 19.45 -0.48 -5.66
C ALA A 76 18.89 -1.87 -5.39
N ILE A 77 19.60 -2.71 -4.63
CA ILE A 77 19.13 -4.02 -4.20
C ILE A 77 17.88 -3.89 -3.33
N PHE A 78 17.85 -2.95 -2.40
CA PHE A 78 16.67 -2.70 -1.56
C PHE A 78 15.43 -2.44 -2.41
N TRP A 79 15.49 -1.50 -3.36
CA TRP A 79 14.37 -1.18 -4.24
C TRP A 79 13.99 -2.35 -5.17
N LEU A 80 14.98 -3.06 -5.70
CA LEU A 80 14.72 -4.25 -6.54
C LEU A 80 14.08 -5.38 -5.76
N LEU A 81 14.50 -5.64 -4.53
CA LEU A 81 13.87 -6.64 -3.67
C LEU A 81 12.41 -6.29 -3.38
N LEU A 82 12.12 -5.03 -3.06
CA LEU A 82 10.74 -4.58 -2.89
C LEU A 82 9.92 -4.78 -4.18
N GLY A 83 10.50 -4.47 -5.35
CA GLY A 83 9.85 -4.70 -6.64
C GLY A 83 9.60 -6.19 -6.93
N ILE A 84 10.55 -7.06 -6.60
CA ILE A 84 10.41 -8.52 -6.74
C ILE A 84 9.31 -9.05 -5.81
N ILE A 85 9.30 -8.62 -4.54
CA ILE A 85 8.26 -8.99 -3.57
C ILE A 85 6.90 -8.57 -4.11
N ASN A 86 6.77 -7.33 -4.57
CA ASN A 86 5.53 -6.83 -5.17
C ASN A 86 5.09 -7.65 -6.38
N GLY A 87 6.01 -7.98 -7.30
CA GLY A 87 5.72 -8.81 -8.45
C GLY A 87 5.24 -10.23 -8.08
N ILE A 88 5.89 -10.88 -7.11
CA ILE A 88 5.44 -12.19 -6.61
C ILE A 88 4.04 -12.09 -6.00
N ILE A 89 3.77 -11.05 -5.25
CA ILE A 89 2.46 -10.84 -4.63
C ILE A 89 1.39 -10.61 -5.69
N LEU A 90 1.64 -9.76 -6.68
CA LEU A 90 0.70 -9.49 -7.77
C LEU A 90 0.44 -10.70 -8.68
N ALA A 91 1.36 -11.67 -8.73
CA ALA A 91 1.10 -12.95 -9.40
C ALA A 91 0.08 -13.83 -8.67
N ASN A 92 -0.19 -13.57 -7.37
CA ASN A 92 -1.05 -14.40 -6.53
C ASN A 92 -2.29 -13.67 -5.99
N ARG A 93 -2.29 -12.33 -5.99
CA ARG A 93 -3.43 -11.50 -5.56
C ARG A 93 -3.51 -10.21 -6.39
N VAL A 94 -4.68 -9.58 -6.44
CA VAL A 94 -4.92 -8.34 -7.18
C VAL A 94 -4.26 -7.12 -6.48
N THR A 95 -4.19 -7.14 -5.15
CA THR A 95 -3.64 -6.01 -4.38
C THR A 95 -2.12 -6.08 -4.29
N PRO A 96 -1.41 -4.97 -4.54
CA PRO A 96 0.05 -4.88 -4.44
C PRO A 96 0.56 -5.01 -2.99
N PHE A 97 1.88 -5.09 -2.85
CA PHE A 97 2.55 -5.00 -1.56
C PHE A 97 2.48 -3.58 -1.01
N THR A 98 1.99 -3.43 0.21
CA THR A 98 1.69 -2.14 0.85
C THR A 98 2.43 -1.96 2.17
N GLY A 99 2.38 -0.74 2.74
CA GLY A 99 2.93 -0.45 4.07
C GLY A 99 2.36 -1.37 5.17
N PRO A 100 1.03 -1.56 5.29
CA PRO A 100 0.44 -2.52 6.22
C PRO A 100 0.93 -3.96 6.09
N ASP A 101 1.29 -4.41 4.89
CA ASP A 101 1.89 -5.75 4.71
C ASP A 101 3.25 -5.90 5.42
N LEU A 102 3.96 -4.79 5.68
CA LEU A 102 5.21 -4.82 6.45
C LEU A 102 5.00 -5.30 7.90
N HIS A 103 3.85 -4.99 8.50
CA HIS A 103 3.48 -5.47 9.84
C HIS A 103 3.17 -6.98 9.86
N LEU A 104 2.84 -7.55 8.69
CA LEU A 104 2.54 -8.97 8.53
C LEU A 104 3.76 -9.81 8.13
N LEU A 105 4.96 -9.24 8.04
CA LEU A 105 6.17 -9.99 7.64
C LEU A 105 6.46 -11.17 8.57
N THR A 106 6.17 -11.05 9.86
CA THR A 106 6.32 -12.15 10.83
C THR A 106 5.34 -13.30 10.55
N ASP A 107 4.09 -12.96 10.20
CA ASP A 107 3.06 -13.91 9.83
C ASP A 107 3.31 -14.47 8.40
N GLY A 108 3.89 -13.65 7.52
CA GLY A 108 4.24 -13.99 6.14
C GLY A 108 5.27 -15.12 6.03
N MET A 109 6.19 -15.23 6.99
CA MET A 109 7.14 -16.34 7.04
C MET A 109 6.44 -17.70 7.20
N ALA A 110 5.35 -17.75 7.97
CA ALA A 110 4.55 -18.96 8.15
C ALA A 110 3.74 -19.33 6.88
N ILE A 111 3.47 -18.34 6.03
CA ILE A 111 2.61 -18.51 4.84
C ILE A 111 3.46 -18.62 3.56
N LEU A 112 4.76 -18.37 3.63
CA LEU A 112 5.66 -18.35 2.47
C LEU A 112 5.55 -19.62 1.61
N ASN A 113 5.37 -20.78 2.24
CA ASN A 113 5.21 -22.06 1.57
C ASN A 113 3.89 -22.19 0.78
N LYS A 114 2.91 -21.31 1.02
CA LYS A 114 1.65 -21.25 0.24
C LYS A 114 1.82 -20.46 -1.06
N TYR A 115 2.77 -19.53 -1.10
CA TYR A 115 3.02 -18.67 -2.27
C TYR A 115 4.16 -19.18 -3.14
N LEU A 116 5.12 -19.89 -2.56
CA LEU A 116 6.28 -20.42 -3.28
C LEU A 116 6.42 -21.92 -3.04
N PRO A 117 6.63 -22.72 -4.10
CA PRO A 117 6.99 -24.12 -3.95
C PRO A 117 8.36 -24.20 -3.26
N ALA A 118 8.66 -25.35 -2.62
CA ALA A 118 9.89 -25.54 -1.85
C ALA A 118 11.17 -25.19 -2.64
N TRP A 119 11.23 -25.54 -3.92
CA TRP A 119 12.35 -25.18 -4.80
C TRP A 119 12.46 -23.66 -5.02
N GLY A 120 11.32 -22.96 -5.07
CA GLY A 120 11.28 -21.49 -5.19
C GLY A 120 11.84 -20.80 -3.96
N VAL A 121 11.56 -21.31 -2.76
CA VAL A 121 12.16 -20.82 -1.49
C VAL A 121 13.67 -21.02 -1.50
N ILE A 122 14.16 -22.19 -1.93
CA ILE A 122 15.59 -22.46 -2.03
C ILE A 122 16.29 -21.50 -3.00
N ILE A 123 15.70 -21.27 -4.18
CA ILE A 123 16.23 -20.30 -5.15
C ILE A 123 16.27 -18.89 -4.55
N ALA A 124 15.20 -18.45 -3.88
CA ALA A 124 15.15 -17.15 -3.23
C ALA A 124 16.26 -16.98 -2.17
N LEU A 125 16.50 -18.01 -1.37
CA LEU A 125 17.57 -18.01 -0.37
C LEU A 125 18.97 -17.97 -1.03
N ILE A 126 19.19 -18.70 -2.12
CA ILE A 126 20.46 -18.66 -2.87
C ILE A 126 20.67 -17.25 -3.46
N VAL A 127 19.66 -16.66 -4.09
CA VAL A 127 19.74 -15.30 -4.66
C VAL A 127 20.02 -14.28 -3.56
N LEU A 128 19.33 -14.37 -2.44
CA LEU A 128 19.58 -13.50 -1.28
C LEU A 128 21.01 -13.66 -0.75
N GLY A 129 21.49 -14.90 -0.64
CA GLY A 129 22.88 -15.22 -0.24
C GLY A 129 23.91 -14.60 -1.19
N LEU A 130 23.68 -14.70 -2.51
CA LEU A 130 24.53 -14.05 -3.51
C LEU A 130 24.54 -12.53 -3.37
N PHE A 131 23.40 -11.89 -3.14
CA PHE A 131 23.33 -10.45 -2.88
C PHE A 131 24.13 -10.07 -1.61
N VAL A 132 24.00 -10.82 -0.54
CA VAL A 132 24.77 -10.58 0.69
C VAL A 132 26.28 -10.72 0.41
N LEU A 133 26.70 -11.76 -0.32
CA LEU A 133 28.11 -11.95 -0.69
C LEU A 133 28.64 -10.79 -1.55
N ILE A 134 27.89 -10.32 -2.52
CA ILE A 134 28.24 -9.15 -3.35
C ILE A 134 28.40 -7.91 -2.47
N LEU A 135 27.45 -7.66 -1.56
CA LEU A 135 27.51 -6.53 -0.63
C LEU A 135 28.71 -6.61 0.29
N LEU A 136 29.02 -7.78 0.84
CA LEU A 136 30.21 -7.99 1.68
C LEU A 136 31.50 -7.77 0.89
N ALA A 137 31.58 -8.30 -0.35
CA ALA A 137 32.71 -8.07 -1.22
C ALA A 137 32.91 -6.58 -1.54
N LEU A 138 31.83 -5.85 -1.82
CA LEU A 138 31.86 -4.41 -2.04
C LEU A 138 32.20 -3.62 -0.77
N LEU A 139 31.75 -4.10 0.38
CA LEU A 139 32.08 -3.49 1.67
C LEU A 139 33.58 -3.67 2.02
N VAL A 140 34.16 -4.83 1.73
CA VAL A 140 35.57 -5.13 2.06
C VAL A 140 36.53 -4.63 0.98
N ARG A 141 36.26 -4.96 -0.29
CA ARG A 141 37.15 -4.71 -1.43
C ARG A 141 36.70 -3.58 -2.36
N GLY A 142 35.49 -3.04 -2.18
CA GLY A 142 34.93 -2.02 -3.06
C GLY A 142 35.73 -0.71 -3.10
N PRO A 143 35.64 0.04 -4.22
CA PRO A 143 36.38 1.25 -4.44
C PRO A 143 36.01 2.32 -3.41
N LYS A 144 37.04 2.92 -2.80
CA LYS A 144 36.88 4.06 -1.88
C LYS A 144 37.02 5.37 -2.63
N TYR A 145 36.17 6.32 -2.34
CA TYR A 145 36.29 7.67 -2.87
C TYR A 145 37.61 8.31 -2.39
N LYS A 146 38.47 8.71 -3.31
CA LYS A 146 39.85 9.16 -3.02
C LYS A 146 39.91 10.50 -2.33
N ARG A 147 38.93 11.41 -2.58
CA ARG A 147 38.92 12.74 -1.92
C ARG A 147 38.30 12.62 -0.53
N ARG A 148 38.64 13.57 0.36
CA ARG A 148 37.98 13.71 1.66
C ARG A 148 36.48 14.03 1.42
N VAL A 149 35.59 13.24 2.04
CA VAL A 149 34.17 13.53 2.08
C VAL A 149 33.99 14.81 2.90
N LYS A 150 33.42 15.83 2.30
CA LYS A 150 33.08 17.08 3.00
C LYS A 150 31.68 16.92 3.59
N PHE A 151 31.56 16.11 4.65
CA PHE A 151 30.29 15.64 5.21
C PHE A 151 29.24 16.75 5.35
N ARG A 152 29.60 17.93 5.84
CA ARG A 152 28.66 19.06 6.02
C ARG A 152 28.06 19.52 4.67
N TYR A 153 28.87 19.64 3.62
CA TYR A 153 28.40 20.04 2.28
C TYR A 153 27.64 18.92 1.59
N ASP A 154 28.10 17.68 1.71
CA ASP A 154 27.41 16.52 1.14
C ASP A 154 26.06 16.30 1.86
N LEU A 155 25.99 16.51 3.18
CA LEU A 155 24.75 16.47 3.96
C LEU A 155 23.79 17.61 3.54
N LEU A 156 24.29 18.85 3.42
CA LEU A 156 23.49 19.99 2.96
C LEU A 156 22.91 19.71 1.56
N MET A 157 23.71 19.16 0.65
CA MET A 157 23.24 18.76 -0.68
C MET A 157 22.09 17.75 -0.60
N VAL A 158 22.21 16.73 0.24
CA VAL A 158 21.15 15.73 0.43
C VAL A 158 19.89 16.36 1.01
N VAL A 159 20.02 17.20 2.04
CA VAL A 159 18.89 17.90 2.67
C VAL A 159 18.18 18.82 1.67
N VAL A 160 18.93 19.60 0.89
CA VAL A 160 18.36 20.46 -0.15
C VAL A 160 17.65 19.63 -1.24
N ALA A 161 18.24 18.50 -1.65
CA ALA A 161 17.61 17.62 -2.63
C ALA A 161 16.31 16.99 -2.10
N VAL A 162 16.29 16.56 -0.85
CA VAL A 162 15.07 16.04 -0.19
C VAL A 162 14.00 17.12 -0.07
N ALA A 163 14.38 18.34 0.35
CA ALA A 163 13.46 19.46 0.46
C ALA A 163 12.90 19.88 -0.91
N ALA A 164 13.75 19.94 -1.94
CA ALA A 164 13.31 20.19 -3.30
C ALA A 164 12.36 19.10 -3.81
N PHE A 165 12.64 17.84 -3.52
CA PHE A 165 11.78 16.72 -3.90
C PHE A 165 10.44 16.76 -3.16
N ALA A 166 10.43 17.13 -1.88
CA ALA A 166 9.19 17.37 -1.14
C ALA A 166 8.34 18.50 -1.77
N GLY A 167 8.97 19.58 -2.21
CA GLY A 167 8.30 20.64 -2.98
C GLY A 167 7.75 20.15 -4.33
N ILE A 168 8.48 19.29 -5.04
CA ILE A 168 7.99 18.64 -6.27
C ILE A 168 6.79 17.73 -5.96
N THR A 169 6.82 17.00 -4.85
CA THR A 169 5.70 16.15 -4.40
C THR A 169 4.45 16.99 -4.17
N GLN A 170 4.58 18.11 -3.42
CA GLN A 170 3.45 19.00 -3.17
C GLN A 170 2.89 19.57 -4.49
N LEU A 171 3.76 20.03 -5.38
CA LEU A 171 3.36 20.53 -6.69
C LEU A 171 2.65 19.46 -7.54
N ALA A 172 3.12 18.21 -7.49
CA ALA A 172 2.53 17.10 -8.22
C ALA A 172 1.12 16.75 -7.68
N LEU A 173 0.92 16.85 -6.36
CA LEU A 173 -0.39 16.69 -5.72
C LEU A 173 -1.33 17.85 -6.11
N ASP A 174 -0.88 19.10 -6.01
CA ASP A 174 -1.67 20.30 -6.36
C ASP A 174 -2.10 20.29 -7.83
N LYS A 175 -1.23 19.80 -8.72
CA LYS A 175 -1.50 19.66 -10.16
C LYS A 175 -2.24 18.36 -10.51
N ARG A 176 -2.60 17.54 -9.53
CA ARG A 176 -3.27 16.24 -9.70
C ARG A 176 -2.53 15.26 -10.62
N VAL A 177 -1.20 15.39 -10.71
CA VAL A 177 -0.32 14.39 -11.35
C VAL A 177 -0.21 13.16 -10.46
N LEU A 178 -0.21 13.38 -9.14
CA LEU A 178 -0.28 12.36 -8.10
C LEU A 178 -1.52 12.56 -7.24
N SER A 179 -1.94 11.52 -6.54
CA SER A 179 -2.97 11.59 -5.52
C SER A 179 -2.49 10.86 -4.26
N ASN A 180 -2.83 11.38 -3.09
CA ASN A 180 -2.65 10.71 -1.81
C ASN A 180 -3.89 9.91 -1.39
N TYR A 181 -5.03 10.12 -2.05
CA TYR A 181 -6.25 9.34 -1.84
C TYR A 181 -6.31 8.19 -2.84
N PHE A 182 -6.41 6.97 -2.35
CA PHE A 182 -6.51 5.76 -3.16
C PHE A 182 -7.89 5.12 -2.97
N GLY A 183 -8.82 5.44 -3.87
CA GLY A 183 -10.16 4.82 -3.86
C GLY A 183 -10.11 3.31 -4.14
N ASN A 184 -9.14 2.86 -4.93
CA ASN A 184 -8.77 1.46 -5.12
C ASN A 184 -7.25 1.36 -5.17
N ILE A 185 -6.67 0.58 -4.27
CA ILE A 185 -5.22 0.50 -4.12
C ILE A 185 -4.54 -0.16 -5.30
N ALA A 186 -5.17 -1.14 -5.95
CA ALA A 186 -4.60 -1.79 -7.13
C ALA A 186 -4.48 -0.80 -8.29
N PHE A 187 -5.54 -0.06 -8.59
CA PHE A 187 -5.53 0.98 -9.62
C PHE A 187 -4.60 2.14 -9.28
N ALA A 188 -4.49 2.51 -7.99
CA ALA A 188 -3.54 3.54 -7.59
C ALA A 188 -2.09 3.14 -7.92
N TYR A 189 -1.71 1.88 -7.71
CA TYR A 189 -0.38 1.39 -8.07
C TYR A 189 -0.15 1.32 -9.58
N GLU A 190 -1.18 0.97 -10.36
CA GLU A 190 -1.12 1.03 -11.83
C GLU A 190 -0.97 2.46 -12.35
N ASP A 191 -1.65 3.41 -11.69
CA ASP A 191 -1.67 4.81 -12.10
C ASP A 191 -0.45 5.58 -11.66
N TYR A 192 -0.02 5.43 -10.40
CA TYR A 192 0.99 6.28 -9.76
C TYR A 192 2.33 5.58 -9.54
N GLY A 193 2.42 4.27 -9.82
CA GLY A 193 3.64 3.49 -9.71
C GLY A 193 3.97 3.01 -8.30
N TYR A 194 4.71 1.90 -8.25
CA TYR A 194 4.96 1.17 -7.01
C TYR A 194 5.70 1.97 -5.93
N PRO A 195 6.85 2.64 -6.18
CA PRO A 195 7.60 3.32 -5.13
C PRO A 195 6.83 4.45 -4.45
N TYR A 196 6.08 5.25 -5.22
CA TYR A 196 5.25 6.31 -4.68
C TYR A 196 4.13 5.76 -3.79
N CYS A 197 3.36 4.82 -4.30
CA CYS A 197 2.23 4.25 -3.58
C CYS A 197 2.67 3.51 -2.31
N LEU A 198 3.80 2.79 -2.37
CA LEU A 198 4.39 2.17 -1.18
C LEU A 198 4.76 3.24 -0.13
N ALA A 199 5.41 4.33 -0.55
CA ALA A 199 5.75 5.42 0.35
C ALA A 199 4.48 6.03 0.99
N VAL A 200 3.44 6.30 0.21
CA VAL A 200 2.17 6.82 0.73
C VAL A 200 1.57 5.85 1.76
N THR A 201 1.50 4.54 1.46
CA THR A 201 0.93 3.56 2.40
C THR A 201 1.76 3.34 3.67
N ILE A 202 3.04 3.75 3.68
CA ILE A 202 3.90 3.70 4.88
C ILE A 202 3.74 4.96 5.73
N PHE A 203 3.65 6.13 5.10
CA PHE A 203 3.72 7.42 5.80
C PHE A 203 2.37 8.07 6.05
N ASP A 204 1.35 7.76 5.25
CA ASP A 204 0.01 8.24 5.44
C ASP A 204 -0.79 7.22 6.27
N THR A 205 -0.91 7.50 7.55
CA THR A 205 -1.64 6.67 8.51
C THR A 205 -3.11 7.11 8.69
N GLY A 206 -3.59 8.01 7.82
CA GLY A 206 -4.96 8.55 7.89
C GLY A 206 -5.06 9.80 8.77
N ILE A 207 -6.21 9.98 9.40
CA ILE A 207 -6.48 11.14 10.25
C ILE A 207 -5.58 11.11 11.48
N SER A 208 -4.88 12.21 11.72
CA SER A 208 -4.10 12.40 12.94
C SER A 208 -5.01 12.69 14.13
N CYS A 209 -4.58 12.26 15.32
CA CYS A 209 -5.28 12.56 16.56
C CYS A 209 -5.51 14.09 16.70
N PRO A 210 -6.74 14.55 16.96
CA PRO A 210 -7.03 15.97 17.18
C PRO A 210 -6.20 16.53 18.34
N ARG A 211 -5.80 17.82 18.26
CA ARG A 211 -4.97 18.46 19.29
C ARG A 211 -5.67 18.61 20.63
N ASP A 212 -6.99 18.68 20.62
CA ASP A 212 -7.88 18.81 21.76
C ASP A 212 -8.43 17.46 22.26
N TYR A 213 -7.92 16.34 21.71
CA TYR A 213 -8.31 15.01 22.17
C TYR A 213 -7.99 14.84 23.65
N SER A 214 -9.05 14.67 24.44
CA SER A 214 -8.95 14.51 25.89
C SER A 214 -10.16 13.76 26.42
N GLU A 215 -10.00 13.14 27.58
CA GLU A 215 -11.08 12.43 28.25
C GLU A 215 -12.28 13.36 28.53
N LYS A 216 -12.02 14.63 28.84
CA LYS A 216 -13.08 15.63 29.03
C LYS A 216 -13.91 15.88 27.78
N GLU A 217 -13.26 15.90 26.62
CA GLU A 217 -13.93 16.10 25.36
C GLU A 217 -14.76 14.88 24.97
N ILE A 218 -14.26 13.68 25.22
CA ILE A 218 -15.01 12.43 25.05
C ILE A 218 -16.26 12.43 25.93
N GLN A 219 -16.12 12.70 27.24
CA GLN A 219 -17.26 12.78 28.17
C GLN A 219 -18.26 13.87 27.77
N ARG A 220 -17.82 14.98 27.16
CA ARG A 220 -18.70 16.01 26.63
C ARG A 220 -19.56 15.51 25.47
N ILE A 221 -18.95 14.75 24.58
CA ILE A 221 -19.63 14.14 23.42
C ILE A 221 -20.66 13.11 23.93
N GLU A 222 -20.26 12.21 24.82
CA GLU A 222 -21.13 11.19 25.43
C GLU A 222 -22.37 11.81 26.07
N LYS A 223 -22.19 12.85 26.89
CA LYS A 223 -23.32 13.58 27.53
C LYS A 223 -24.27 14.25 26.53
N THR A 224 -23.79 14.55 25.34
CA THR A 224 -24.63 15.14 24.28
C THR A 224 -25.49 14.04 23.61
N GLU A 225 -24.98 12.85 23.52
CA GLU A 225 -25.69 11.69 22.95
C GLU A 225 -26.72 11.09 23.90
N ASP A 226 -26.49 11.10 25.21
CA ASP A 226 -27.42 10.63 26.23
C ASP A 226 -28.76 11.38 26.26
N ASN A 227 -28.84 12.54 25.58
CA ASN A 227 -30.08 13.32 25.48
C ASN A 227 -30.97 12.90 24.27
N LEU A 228 -30.63 11.85 23.55
CA LEU A 228 -31.48 11.32 22.49
C LEU A 228 -32.72 10.62 23.15
N PRO A 229 -33.95 10.85 22.64
CA PRO A 229 -35.15 10.25 23.22
C PRO A 229 -35.06 8.72 23.14
N ALA A 230 -35.23 8.06 24.29
CA ALA A 230 -35.30 6.61 24.37
C ALA A 230 -36.44 6.10 23.46
N THR A 231 -36.13 5.25 22.53
CA THR A 231 -37.14 4.54 21.71
C THR A 231 -37.96 3.61 22.63
N SER A 232 -39.29 3.68 22.48
CA SER A 232 -40.24 2.80 23.22
C SER A 232 -39.86 1.33 23.08
N GLU A 233 -40.13 0.55 24.14
CA GLU A 233 -39.98 -0.91 24.16
C GLU A 233 -40.73 -1.54 22.97
N SER A 234 -40.01 -1.81 21.88
CA SER A 234 -40.50 -2.59 20.76
C SER A 234 -40.06 -4.04 20.92
N SER A 235 -40.81 -4.96 20.31
CA SER A 235 -40.39 -6.37 20.24
C SER A 235 -38.94 -6.49 19.78
N LYS A 236 -38.12 -7.32 20.43
CA LYS A 236 -36.72 -7.58 20.06
C LYS A 236 -36.69 -8.65 18.94
N PRO A 237 -36.67 -8.25 17.64
CA PRO A 237 -36.58 -9.22 16.55
C PRO A 237 -35.18 -9.84 16.50
N ASN A 238 -35.07 -11.04 15.95
CA ASN A 238 -33.76 -11.58 15.58
C ASN A 238 -33.15 -10.76 14.43
N ILE A 239 -31.89 -10.39 14.56
CA ILE A 239 -31.16 -9.61 13.56
C ILE A 239 -30.07 -10.49 12.95
N ILE A 240 -30.08 -10.63 11.62
CA ILE A 240 -29.12 -11.43 10.88
C ILE A 240 -28.40 -10.53 9.89
N PHE A 241 -27.08 -10.39 10.06
CA PHE A 241 -26.18 -9.78 9.07
C PHE A 241 -25.63 -10.90 8.21
N LEU A 242 -26.04 -10.96 6.93
CA LEU A 242 -25.55 -11.96 5.98
C LEU A 242 -24.69 -11.27 4.93
N GLN A 243 -23.38 -11.43 5.03
CA GLN A 243 -22.44 -10.96 4.01
C GLN A 243 -22.22 -12.04 2.95
N LEU A 244 -22.65 -11.77 1.72
CA LEU A 244 -22.48 -12.65 0.57
C LEU A 244 -21.23 -12.23 -0.20
N GLU A 245 -20.06 -12.61 0.28
CA GLU A 245 -18.76 -12.07 -0.06
C GLU A 245 -18.46 -11.97 -1.57
N SER A 246 -18.63 -13.04 -2.32
CA SER A 246 -18.36 -13.09 -3.76
C SER A 246 -19.61 -12.99 -4.62
N PHE A 247 -20.76 -12.69 -4.01
CA PHE A 247 -22.03 -12.60 -4.73
C PHE A 247 -22.08 -11.31 -5.56
N PHE A 248 -22.43 -11.44 -6.83
CA PHE A 248 -22.67 -10.31 -7.73
C PHE A 248 -23.74 -10.68 -8.76
N ASP A 249 -24.30 -9.69 -9.44
CA ASP A 249 -25.24 -9.89 -10.53
C ASP A 249 -24.51 -10.07 -11.87
N PRO A 250 -24.46 -11.30 -12.43
CA PRO A 250 -23.77 -11.55 -13.70
C PRO A 250 -24.36 -10.80 -14.89
N THR A 251 -25.62 -10.34 -14.80
CA THR A 251 -26.24 -9.58 -15.90
C THR A 251 -25.65 -8.18 -16.07
N LEU A 252 -24.86 -7.68 -15.10
CA LEU A 252 -24.13 -6.41 -15.19
C LEU A 252 -22.85 -6.53 -16.02
N VAL A 253 -22.45 -7.75 -16.41
CA VAL A 253 -21.27 -7.98 -17.23
C VAL A 253 -21.61 -7.86 -18.72
N ASN A 254 -21.20 -6.77 -19.35
CA ASN A 254 -21.64 -6.37 -20.69
C ASN A 254 -21.34 -7.38 -21.81
N TYR A 255 -20.29 -8.18 -21.68
CA TYR A 255 -19.90 -9.19 -22.68
C TYR A 255 -20.51 -10.58 -22.42
N LEU A 256 -21.19 -10.75 -21.28
CA LEU A 256 -21.79 -12.03 -20.91
C LEU A 256 -23.22 -12.10 -21.45
N LYS A 257 -23.52 -13.14 -22.22
CA LYS A 257 -24.88 -13.45 -22.69
C LYS A 257 -25.44 -14.57 -21.83
N ILE A 258 -26.51 -14.27 -21.13
CA ILE A 258 -27.15 -15.19 -20.17
C ILE A 258 -28.55 -15.53 -20.72
N SER A 259 -28.87 -16.80 -20.83
CA SER A 259 -30.16 -17.28 -21.37
C SER A 259 -31.31 -17.18 -20.36
N GLU A 260 -31.00 -17.31 -19.06
CA GLU A 260 -31.99 -17.26 -17.96
C GLU A 260 -31.47 -16.37 -16.85
N ASP A 261 -32.39 -15.86 -16.00
CA ASP A 261 -32.00 -15.06 -14.83
C ASP A 261 -31.20 -15.92 -13.84
N PRO A 262 -29.92 -15.63 -13.57
CA PRO A 262 -29.08 -16.43 -12.70
C PRO A 262 -29.38 -16.25 -11.21
N ILE A 263 -30.13 -15.19 -10.83
CA ILE A 263 -30.38 -14.81 -9.43
C ILE A 263 -31.87 -14.44 -9.18
N PRO A 264 -32.84 -15.27 -9.62
CA PRO A 264 -34.27 -14.90 -9.61
C PRO A 264 -34.80 -14.65 -8.19
N ASN A 265 -34.36 -15.41 -7.20
CA ASN A 265 -34.76 -15.25 -5.81
C ASN A 265 -34.27 -13.95 -5.20
N PHE A 266 -33.02 -13.56 -5.49
CA PHE A 266 -32.45 -12.28 -5.02
C PHE A 266 -33.17 -11.10 -5.66
N ARG A 267 -33.47 -11.16 -6.96
CA ARG A 267 -34.25 -10.12 -7.63
C ARG A 267 -35.68 -9.98 -7.09
N LYS A 268 -36.28 -11.09 -6.72
CA LYS A 268 -37.57 -11.07 -6.04
C LYS A 268 -37.50 -10.35 -4.71
N LEU A 269 -36.52 -10.67 -3.87
CA LEU A 269 -36.31 -10.00 -2.58
C LEU A 269 -36.03 -8.50 -2.76
N MET A 270 -35.24 -8.12 -3.75
CA MET A 270 -35.00 -6.70 -4.07
C MET A 270 -36.26 -5.93 -4.44
N LYS A 271 -37.25 -6.58 -5.04
CA LYS A 271 -38.53 -5.95 -5.41
C LYS A 271 -39.51 -5.89 -4.25
N GLU A 272 -39.53 -6.89 -3.38
CA GLU A 272 -40.50 -7.05 -2.30
C GLU A 272 -40.07 -6.33 -1.01
N TYR A 273 -38.78 -6.10 -0.82
CA TYR A 273 -38.23 -5.52 0.40
C TYR A 273 -37.37 -4.27 0.11
N THR A 274 -37.10 -3.49 1.13
CA THR A 274 -36.21 -2.33 1.03
C THR A 274 -34.84 -2.77 0.52
N SER A 275 -34.41 -2.19 -0.57
CA SER A 275 -33.14 -2.52 -1.23
C SER A 275 -32.46 -1.27 -1.75
N GLY A 276 -31.16 -1.35 -2.01
CA GLY A 276 -30.36 -0.26 -2.54
C GLY A 276 -28.94 -0.71 -2.87
N TYR A 277 -28.15 0.25 -3.34
CA TYR A 277 -26.73 0.03 -3.60
C TYR A 277 -25.89 0.53 -2.42
N TYR A 278 -24.97 -0.30 -1.99
CA TYR A 278 -23.99 0.04 -0.97
C TYR A 278 -22.65 0.39 -1.63
N LYS A 279 -22.12 1.58 -1.33
CA LYS A 279 -20.80 1.99 -1.80
C LYS A 279 -19.73 1.35 -0.92
N VAL A 280 -18.98 0.42 -1.49
CA VAL A 280 -17.94 -0.31 -0.77
C VAL A 280 -16.58 0.39 -0.81
N PRO A 281 -15.74 0.27 0.24
CA PRO A 281 -14.44 0.93 0.33
C PRO A 281 -13.37 0.27 -0.55
N SER A 282 -13.57 -0.98 -0.98
CA SER A 282 -12.59 -1.71 -1.77
C SER A 282 -13.25 -2.55 -2.86
N VAL A 283 -12.52 -2.73 -3.97
CA VAL A 283 -12.97 -3.48 -5.16
C VAL A 283 -11.90 -4.51 -5.52
N GLY A 284 -12.34 -5.74 -5.84
CA GLY A 284 -11.46 -6.83 -6.30
C GLY A 284 -10.73 -7.59 -5.21
N ALA A 285 -10.60 -7.04 -4.01
CA ALA A 285 -10.07 -7.68 -2.81
C ALA A 285 -10.43 -6.85 -1.58
N GLY A 286 -10.27 -7.41 -0.37
CA GLY A 286 -10.47 -6.67 0.87
C GLY A 286 -11.92 -6.57 1.32
N THR A 287 -12.71 -7.62 1.13
CA THR A 287 -14.09 -7.74 1.62
C THR A 287 -14.19 -7.53 3.13
N ALA A 288 -13.16 -7.87 3.90
CA ALA A 288 -13.04 -7.57 5.33
C ALA A 288 -13.17 -6.05 5.62
N ASN A 289 -12.74 -5.18 4.70
CA ASN A 289 -12.88 -3.74 4.83
C ASN A 289 -14.33 -3.29 4.66
N THR A 290 -15.09 -3.93 3.76
CA THR A 290 -16.52 -3.68 3.60
C THR A 290 -17.30 -4.17 4.83
N GLU A 291 -16.92 -5.32 5.38
CA GLU A 291 -17.50 -5.85 6.63
C GLU A 291 -17.23 -4.88 7.79
N PHE A 292 -15.99 -4.40 7.94
CA PHE A 292 -15.63 -3.44 8.96
C PHE A 292 -16.54 -2.19 8.92
N GLU A 293 -16.69 -1.55 7.75
CA GLU A 293 -17.56 -0.38 7.61
C GLU A 293 -19.02 -0.69 7.92
N SER A 294 -19.51 -1.88 7.49
CA SER A 294 -20.90 -2.29 7.70
C SER A 294 -21.24 -2.55 9.17
N ILE A 295 -20.28 -3.12 9.91
CA ILE A 295 -20.50 -3.52 11.31
C ILE A 295 -20.22 -2.37 12.27
N THR A 296 -19.22 -1.51 11.97
CA THR A 296 -18.80 -0.45 12.87
C THR A 296 -19.41 0.90 12.54
N GLY A 297 -19.86 1.11 11.30
CA GLY A 297 -20.26 2.43 10.81
C GLY A 297 -19.09 3.40 10.58
N MET A 298 -17.85 2.97 10.80
CA MET A 298 -16.66 3.78 10.57
C MET A 298 -16.25 3.72 9.11
N SER A 299 -15.93 4.86 8.50
CA SER A 299 -15.45 4.88 7.12
C SER A 299 -13.94 4.72 7.03
N LEU A 300 -13.49 3.81 6.19
CA LEU A 300 -12.08 3.63 5.84
C LEU A 300 -11.47 4.84 5.11
N HIS A 301 -12.29 5.78 4.67
CA HIS A 301 -11.80 7.05 4.15
C HIS A 301 -10.90 7.80 5.15
N TYR A 302 -11.12 7.57 6.44
CA TYR A 302 -10.35 8.21 7.52
C TYR A 302 -9.10 7.42 7.93
N PHE A 303 -8.88 6.26 7.38
CA PHE A 303 -7.68 5.45 7.61
C PHE A 303 -6.65 5.68 6.50
N GLY A 304 -5.42 5.25 6.73
CA GLY A 304 -4.37 5.31 5.72
C GLY A 304 -4.67 4.41 4.50
N PRO A 305 -4.14 4.76 3.33
CA PRO A 305 -4.36 3.97 2.13
C PRO A 305 -3.86 2.52 2.29
N GLY A 306 -4.71 1.58 1.97
CA GLY A 306 -4.40 0.14 2.09
C GLY A 306 -4.52 -0.43 3.51
N GLU A 307 -5.08 0.33 4.44
CA GLU A 307 -5.32 -0.13 5.80
C GLU A 307 -6.33 -1.29 5.84
N TYR A 308 -6.07 -2.23 6.75
CA TYR A 308 -6.95 -3.34 7.09
C TYR A 308 -7.14 -3.35 8.61
N PRO A 309 -8.18 -2.69 9.15
CA PRO A 309 -8.34 -2.54 10.59
C PRO A 309 -8.27 -3.85 11.38
N TYR A 310 -8.81 -4.94 10.85
CA TYR A 310 -8.72 -6.28 11.47
C TYR A 310 -7.29 -6.84 11.54
N LYS A 311 -6.38 -6.34 10.71
CA LYS A 311 -4.98 -6.80 10.67
C LYS A 311 -4.02 -5.87 11.40
N SER A 312 -4.46 -4.68 11.74
CA SER A 312 -3.66 -3.64 12.36
C SER A 312 -4.28 -3.20 13.70
N ILE A 313 -5.04 -2.13 13.73
CA ILE A 313 -5.51 -1.49 14.95
C ILE A 313 -6.38 -2.42 15.83
N LEU A 314 -7.23 -3.24 15.23
CA LEU A 314 -8.12 -4.15 15.98
C LEU A 314 -7.43 -5.41 16.50
N LYS A 315 -6.15 -5.63 16.21
CA LYS A 315 -5.35 -6.63 16.92
C LYS A 315 -5.00 -6.19 18.35
N GLU A 316 -4.94 -4.89 18.59
CA GLU A 316 -4.48 -4.31 19.87
C GLU A 316 -5.60 -3.59 20.62
N THR A 317 -6.64 -3.15 19.92
CA THR A 317 -7.76 -2.40 20.49
C THR A 317 -9.09 -2.99 20.08
N THR A 318 -10.14 -2.67 20.85
CA THR A 318 -11.53 -2.94 20.48
C THR A 318 -12.19 -1.69 19.95
N CYS A 319 -13.23 -1.84 19.13
CA CYS A 319 -14.07 -0.73 18.71
C CYS A 319 -15.54 -1.07 18.90
N GLU A 320 -16.36 -0.04 19.03
CA GLU A 320 -17.81 -0.20 19.05
C GLU A 320 -18.30 -0.74 17.71
N SER A 321 -19.31 -1.59 17.77
CA SER A 321 -19.86 -2.24 16.59
C SER A 321 -21.31 -2.62 16.84
N ALA A 322 -22.08 -2.85 15.77
CA ALA A 322 -23.46 -3.28 15.87
C ALA A 322 -23.68 -4.48 16.84
N PRO A 323 -22.85 -5.55 16.85
CA PRO A 323 -22.93 -6.61 17.86
C PRO A 323 -22.73 -6.12 19.30
N TYR A 324 -21.83 -5.17 19.56
CA TYR A 324 -21.63 -4.60 20.88
C TYR A 324 -22.85 -3.81 21.36
N VAL A 325 -23.39 -2.95 20.51
CA VAL A 325 -24.61 -2.17 20.80
C VAL A 325 -25.77 -3.12 21.08
N LEU A 326 -25.99 -4.13 20.23
CA LEU A 326 -27.06 -5.10 20.43
C LEU A 326 -26.90 -5.92 21.71
N LYS A 327 -25.67 -6.29 22.07
CA LYS A 327 -25.37 -6.98 23.31
C LYS A 327 -25.75 -6.13 24.53
N ASN A 328 -25.46 -4.85 24.50
CA ASN A 328 -25.84 -3.90 25.56
C ASN A 328 -27.37 -3.74 25.67
N LEU A 329 -28.10 -3.95 24.57
CA LEU A 329 -29.57 -3.99 24.55
C LEU A 329 -30.16 -5.37 24.96
N GLY A 330 -29.31 -6.31 25.40
CA GLY A 330 -29.73 -7.63 25.91
C GLY A 330 -29.91 -8.70 24.82
N TYR A 331 -29.30 -8.52 23.64
CA TYR A 331 -29.20 -9.57 22.64
C TYR A 331 -28.04 -10.54 22.93
N THR A 332 -28.15 -11.76 22.49
CA THR A 332 -27.00 -12.65 22.32
C THR A 332 -26.41 -12.47 20.92
N THR A 333 -25.10 -12.44 20.81
CA THR A 333 -24.40 -12.22 19.53
C THR A 333 -23.59 -13.44 19.14
N HIS A 334 -23.69 -13.85 17.89
CA HIS A 334 -22.97 -14.99 17.33
C HIS A 334 -22.34 -14.57 16.01
N ALA A 335 -21.09 -14.97 15.77
CA ALA A 335 -20.42 -14.81 14.49
C ALA A 335 -20.17 -16.21 13.89
N VAL A 336 -20.49 -16.38 12.62
CA VAL A 336 -20.24 -17.61 11.87
C VAL A 336 -19.39 -17.26 10.67
N HIS A 337 -18.25 -17.91 10.50
CA HIS A 337 -17.32 -17.74 9.40
C HIS A 337 -16.81 -19.10 8.95
N ASN A 338 -16.63 -19.29 7.62
CA ASN A 338 -16.06 -20.49 7.03
C ASN A 338 -14.53 -20.45 6.94
#